data_8d3b481afb005872f999343d5544ab66
#
_entry.id   8d3b481afb005872f999343d5544ab66
#
_cell.length_a   1.000
_cell.length_b   1.000
_cell.length_c   1.000
_cell.angle_alpha   90.00
_cell.angle_beta   90.00
_cell.angle_gamma   90.00
#
_symmetry.space_group_name_H-M   'P 1'
#
loop_
_entity.id
_entity.type
_entity.pdbx_description
1 polymer ?
#
loop_
_entity_poly.entity_id
_entity_poly.type
_entity_poly.pdbx_seq_one_letter_code
_entity_poly.pdbx_strand_id
1 'polypeptide(L)'
;MSAAVKRWRYLRRLLHYKQMDFEFAFWQMVYLLSNPKVVYKNFTYRKKTKAQFARDDPAFLVLLAGWLVVSSAGFAVVLGIGFVPFVKFLLYVIFVDCIGVGLVIATMLWFVSNKFLLKNANNMDIDVEWGYCFDVHLK
;
A
#
# COMPACT_ATOMS: atom_id res chain seq x y z
N MET A 1 -5.51 -18.47 7.65
CA MET A 1 -6.61 -17.48 7.49
C MET A 1 -6.86 -17.26 6.01
N SER A 2 -8.08 -17.42 5.53
CA SER A 2 -8.36 -17.31 4.08
C SER A 2 -8.17 -15.88 3.55
N ALA A 3 -7.80 -15.74 2.27
CA ALA A 3 -7.58 -14.46 1.61
C ALA A 3 -8.83 -13.55 1.64
N ALA A 4 -10.02 -14.15 1.59
CA ALA A 4 -11.28 -13.43 1.68
C ALA A 4 -11.48 -12.74 3.05
N VAL A 5 -11.13 -13.42 4.13
CA VAL A 5 -11.22 -12.85 5.50
C VAL A 5 -10.23 -11.69 5.68
N LYS A 6 -9.03 -11.80 5.12
CA LYS A 6 -8.04 -10.71 5.16
C LYS A 6 -8.54 -9.47 4.40
N ARG A 7 -9.09 -9.65 3.19
CA ARG A 7 -9.66 -8.56 2.38
C ARG A 7 -10.84 -7.88 3.09
N TRP A 8 -11.75 -8.67 3.65
CA TRP A 8 -12.89 -8.13 4.39
C TRP A 8 -12.45 -7.31 5.60
N ARG A 9 -11.47 -7.80 6.36
CA ARG A 9 -10.91 -7.09 7.51
C ARG A 9 -10.27 -5.76 7.09
N TYR A 10 -9.52 -5.75 6.00
CA TYR A 10 -8.91 -4.54 5.44
C TYR A 10 -9.95 -3.49 5.06
N LEU A 11 -10.98 -3.89 4.30
CA LEU A 11 -12.06 -3.00 3.90
C LEU A 11 -12.88 -2.48 5.08
N ARG A 12 -13.15 -3.34 6.07
CA ARG A 12 -13.84 -2.94 7.29
C ARG A 12 -13.06 -1.90 8.09
N ARG A 13 -11.75 -2.03 8.18
CA ARG A 13 -10.90 -1.04 8.83
C ARG A 13 -10.87 0.30 8.10
N LEU A 14 -10.99 0.30 6.79
CA LEU A 14 -11.07 1.52 5.98
C LEU A 14 -12.29 2.38 6.36
N LEU A 15 -13.38 1.74 6.78
CA LEU A 15 -14.59 2.42 7.27
C LEU A 15 -14.50 2.83 8.75
N HIS A 16 -13.55 2.29 9.51
CA HIS A 16 -13.40 2.55 10.95
C HIS A 16 -12.04 3.19 11.25
N TYR A 17 -11.94 4.49 10.99
CA TYR A 17 -10.69 5.25 11.15
C TYR A 17 -10.04 5.15 12.55
N LYS A 18 -10.82 4.96 13.61
CA LYS A 18 -10.32 4.78 14.98
C LYS A 18 -9.46 3.50 15.17
N GLN A 19 -9.59 2.53 14.27
CA GLN A 19 -8.82 1.28 14.31
C GLN A 19 -7.54 1.34 13.47
N MET A 20 -7.30 2.47 12.80
CA MET A 20 -6.13 2.70 11.96
C MET A 20 -5.01 3.33 12.78
N ASP A 21 -3.80 2.83 12.57
CA ASP A 21 -2.59 3.35 13.19
C ASP A 21 -1.94 4.40 12.27
N PHE A 22 -2.49 5.62 12.32
CA PHE A 22 -1.98 6.74 11.54
C PHE A 22 -0.59 7.20 11.98
N GLU A 23 -0.28 7.10 13.27
CA GLU A 23 1.02 7.46 13.82
C GLU A 23 2.13 6.61 13.21
N PHE A 24 1.93 5.29 13.17
CA PHE A 24 2.87 4.38 12.54
C PHE A 24 2.96 4.57 11.02
N ALA A 25 1.84 4.83 10.34
CA ALA A 25 1.82 5.11 8.91
C ALA A 25 2.58 6.40 8.57
N PHE A 26 2.41 7.45 9.37
CA PHE A 26 3.17 8.69 9.24
C PHE A 26 4.66 8.48 9.49
N TRP A 27 5.01 7.71 10.53
CA TRP A 27 6.38 7.30 10.78
C TRP A 27 6.99 6.60 9.57
N GLN A 28 6.26 5.65 8.97
CA GLN A 28 6.71 4.98 7.75
C GLN A 28 6.95 5.95 6.59
N MET A 29 6.06 6.93 6.38
CA MET A 29 6.25 7.96 5.33
C MET A 29 7.53 8.75 5.53
N VAL A 30 7.77 9.24 6.74
CA VAL A 30 8.96 10.03 7.07
C VAL A 30 10.23 9.20 6.87
N TYR A 31 10.24 7.97 7.37
CA TYR A 31 11.41 7.10 7.23
C TYR A 31 11.61 6.59 5.81
N LEU A 32 10.56 6.46 5.01
CA LEU A 32 10.68 6.11 3.59
C LEU A 32 11.46 7.17 2.81
N LEU A 33 11.30 8.45 3.17
CA LEU A 33 12.05 9.56 2.58
C LEU A 33 13.46 9.70 3.15
N SER A 34 13.64 9.44 4.46
CA SER A 34 14.91 9.65 5.15
C SER A 34 15.82 8.42 5.12
N ASN A 35 15.27 7.25 5.43
CA ASN A 35 16.03 5.98 5.50
C ASN A 35 15.12 4.77 5.21
N PRO A 36 14.88 4.45 3.93
CA PRO A 36 13.97 3.38 3.54
C PRO A 36 14.37 1.99 4.06
N LYS A 37 15.65 1.76 4.33
CA LYS A 37 16.13 0.48 4.88
C LYS A 37 15.47 0.12 6.21
N VAL A 38 15.15 1.12 7.04
CA VAL A 38 14.47 0.89 8.33
C VAL A 38 13.05 0.40 8.12
N VAL A 39 12.34 0.95 7.14
CA VAL A 39 10.97 0.53 6.81
C VAL A 39 10.95 -0.92 6.32
N TYR A 40 11.86 -1.29 5.44
CA TYR A 40 11.93 -2.66 4.93
C TYR A 40 12.38 -3.69 5.98
N LYS A 41 13.26 -3.32 6.91
CA LYS A 41 13.59 -4.18 8.06
C LYS A 41 12.35 -4.51 8.91
N ASN A 42 11.42 -3.59 9.02
CA ASN A 42 10.15 -3.80 9.71
C ASN A 42 9.30 -4.93 9.10
N PHE A 43 9.30 -5.06 7.77
CA PHE A 43 8.63 -6.18 7.10
C PHE A 43 9.24 -7.53 7.48
N THR A 44 10.57 -7.60 7.51
CA THR A 44 11.29 -8.83 7.90
C THR A 44 11.02 -9.20 9.36
N TYR A 45 11.06 -8.22 10.26
CA TYR A 45 10.71 -8.41 11.66
C TYR A 45 9.28 -8.93 11.82
N ARG A 46 8.35 -8.37 11.05
CA ARG A 46 6.95 -8.75 11.08
C ARG A 46 6.72 -10.17 10.59
N LYS A 47 7.43 -10.62 9.55
CA LYS A 47 7.40 -12.02 9.08
C LYS A 47 7.83 -12.97 10.18
N LYS A 48 8.88 -12.63 10.94
CA LYS A 48 9.38 -13.44 12.06
C LYS A 48 8.41 -13.51 13.23
N THR A 49 7.71 -12.42 13.54
CA THR A 49 6.84 -12.33 14.73
C THR A 49 5.39 -12.73 14.47
N LYS A 50 4.84 -12.43 13.30
CA LYS A 50 3.42 -12.63 12.95
C LYS A 50 3.20 -13.54 11.74
N ALA A 51 4.25 -14.16 11.22
CA ALA A 51 4.23 -15.02 10.04
C ALA A 51 3.60 -14.34 8.80
N GLN A 52 3.67 -13.00 8.69
CA GLN A 52 3.19 -12.24 7.53
C GLN A 52 3.99 -10.96 7.34
N PHE A 53 4.23 -10.57 6.09
CA PHE A 53 4.89 -9.31 5.74
C PHE A 53 3.93 -8.12 5.72
N ALA A 54 2.73 -8.34 5.18
CA ALA A 54 1.74 -7.29 5.00
C ALA A 54 1.06 -6.87 6.31
N ARG A 55 0.73 -5.59 6.43
CA ARG A 55 -0.18 -5.10 7.47
C ARG A 55 -1.63 -5.19 6.98
N ASP A 56 -2.52 -5.57 7.89
CA ASP A 56 -3.97 -5.53 7.66
C ASP A 56 -4.55 -4.11 7.86
N ASP A 57 -3.70 -3.10 7.97
CA ASP A 57 -4.07 -1.73 8.31
C ASP A 57 -3.94 -0.81 7.09
N PRO A 58 -5.04 -0.19 6.61
CA PRO A 58 -5.03 0.69 5.44
C PRO A 58 -4.57 2.13 5.74
N ALA A 59 -4.04 2.43 6.95
CA ALA A 59 -3.67 3.78 7.35
C ALA A 59 -2.68 4.44 6.39
N PHE A 60 -1.70 3.69 5.88
CA PHE A 60 -0.73 4.21 4.91
C PHE A 60 -1.39 4.59 3.58
N LEU A 61 -2.32 3.78 3.07
CA LEU A 61 -3.08 4.08 1.86
C LEU A 61 -3.92 5.36 2.03
N VAL A 62 -4.57 5.52 3.19
CA VAL A 62 -5.39 6.72 3.49
C VAL A 62 -4.51 7.97 3.57
N LEU A 63 -3.36 7.90 4.23
CA LEU A 63 -2.41 9.02 4.28
C LEU A 63 -1.85 9.36 2.90
N LEU A 64 -1.50 8.36 2.10
CA LEU A 64 -1.03 8.54 0.73
C LEU A 64 -2.09 9.21 -0.13
N ALA A 65 -3.35 8.77 -0.04
CA ALA A 65 -4.47 9.41 -0.71
C ALA A 65 -4.64 10.88 -0.28
N GLY A 66 -4.50 11.18 1.01
CA GLY A 66 -4.51 12.54 1.54
C GLY A 66 -3.41 13.43 0.92
N TRP A 67 -2.19 12.92 0.82
CA TRP A 67 -1.09 13.61 0.13
C TRP A 67 -1.35 13.84 -1.35
N LEU A 68 -1.95 12.86 -2.04
CA LEU A 68 -2.35 13.01 -3.45
C LEU A 68 -3.41 14.09 -3.62
N VAL A 69 -4.38 14.19 -2.69
CA VAL A 69 -5.38 15.27 -2.69
C VAL A 69 -4.72 16.62 -2.54
N VAL A 70 -3.82 16.80 -1.57
CA VAL A 70 -3.10 18.06 -1.32
C VAL A 70 -2.24 18.46 -2.52
N SER A 71 -1.46 17.52 -3.08
CA SER A 71 -0.63 17.76 -4.25
C SER A 71 -1.46 18.13 -5.47
N SER A 72 -2.56 17.42 -5.73
CA SER A 72 -3.45 17.70 -6.86
C SER A 72 -4.13 19.06 -6.72
N ALA A 73 -4.50 19.47 -5.50
CA ALA A 73 -5.03 20.80 -5.24
C ALA A 73 -3.99 21.88 -5.56
N GLY A 74 -2.74 21.69 -5.15
CA GLY A 74 -1.65 22.61 -5.49
C GLY A 74 -1.45 22.75 -7.00
N PHE A 75 -1.43 21.66 -7.73
CA PHE A 75 -1.34 21.69 -9.22
C PHE A 75 -2.55 22.35 -9.86
N ALA A 76 -3.75 22.09 -9.37
CA ALA A 76 -4.98 22.70 -9.90
C ALA A 76 -4.97 24.22 -9.76
N VAL A 77 -4.49 24.74 -8.63
CA VAL A 77 -4.36 26.18 -8.39
C VAL A 77 -3.34 26.80 -9.35
N VAL A 78 -2.17 26.19 -9.49
CA VAL A 78 -1.10 26.70 -10.36
C VAL A 78 -1.51 26.69 -11.84
N LEU A 79 -2.22 25.65 -12.28
CA LEU A 79 -2.65 25.49 -13.68
C LEU A 79 -4.00 26.17 -13.97
N GLY A 80 -4.64 26.78 -12.98
CA GLY A 80 -5.95 27.42 -13.17
C GLY A 80 -7.07 26.46 -13.56
N ILE A 81 -7.01 25.20 -13.11
CA ILE A 81 -7.99 24.17 -13.44
C ILE A 81 -9.26 24.41 -12.63
N GLY A 82 -10.43 24.37 -13.30
CA GLY A 82 -11.74 24.51 -12.66
C GLY A 82 -12.05 23.33 -11.71
N PHE A 83 -13.03 23.53 -10.83
CA PHE A 83 -13.39 22.55 -9.80
C PHE A 83 -13.81 21.19 -10.36
N VAL A 84 -14.64 21.15 -11.40
CA VAL A 84 -15.14 19.91 -12.00
C VAL A 84 -14.02 19.07 -12.67
N PRO A 85 -13.15 19.66 -13.52
CA PRO A 85 -11.98 18.95 -14.04
C PRO A 85 -11.02 18.49 -12.93
N PHE A 86 -10.86 19.28 -11.87
CA PHE A 86 -10.04 18.92 -10.71
C PHE A 86 -10.56 17.65 -10.01
N VAL A 87 -11.86 17.57 -9.74
CA VAL A 87 -12.46 16.39 -9.11
C VAL A 87 -12.32 15.15 -9.99
N LYS A 88 -12.53 15.26 -11.30
CA LYS A 88 -12.31 14.18 -12.26
C LYS A 88 -10.86 13.70 -12.26
N PHE A 89 -9.91 14.61 -12.28
CA PHE A 89 -8.48 14.31 -12.22
C PHE A 89 -8.10 13.60 -10.92
N LEU A 90 -8.60 14.09 -9.79
CA LEU A 90 -8.33 13.53 -8.48
C LEU A 90 -8.86 12.08 -8.36
N LEU A 91 -10.10 11.84 -8.79
CA LEU A 91 -10.69 10.50 -8.82
C LEU A 91 -9.88 9.56 -9.72
N TYR A 92 -9.46 10.03 -10.87
CA TYR A 92 -8.62 9.26 -11.79
C TYR A 92 -7.28 8.87 -11.12
N VAL A 93 -6.56 9.82 -10.54
CA VAL A 93 -5.26 9.57 -9.89
C VAL A 93 -5.40 8.58 -8.74
N ILE A 94 -6.41 8.71 -7.89
CA ILE A 94 -6.57 7.82 -6.73
C ILE A 94 -7.03 6.43 -7.16
N PHE A 95 -8.09 6.32 -7.96
CA PHE A 95 -8.71 5.03 -8.25
C PHE A 95 -8.05 4.29 -9.42
N VAL A 96 -7.63 4.99 -10.45
CA VAL A 96 -7.01 4.36 -11.62
C VAL A 96 -5.51 4.20 -11.41
N ASP A 97 -4.77 5.26 -11.17
CA ASP A 97 -3.31 5.20 -11.09
C ASP A 97 -2.84 4.53 -9.79
N CYS A 98 -3.32 4.96 -8.64
CA CYS A 98 -2.83 4.42 -7.37
C CYS A 98 -3.37 3.00 -7.11
N ILE A 99 -4.67 2.79 -7.22
CA ILE A 99 -5.29 1.49 -6.88
C ILE A 99 -5.28 0.55 -8.08
N GLY A 100 -5.78 0.94 -9.23
CA GLY A 100 -5.91 0.07 -10.41
C GLY A 100 -4.56 -0.42 -10.94
N VAL A 101 -3.65 0.49 -11.23
CA VAL A 101 -2.28 0.14 -11.65
C VAL A 101 -1.54 -0.59 -10.54
N GLY A 102 -1.74 -0.20 -9.29
CA GLY A 102 -1.19 -0.87 -8.13
C GLY A 102 -1.63 -2.33 -7.99
N LEU A 103 -2.89 -2.64 -8.26
CA LEU A 103 -3.38 -4.02 -8.29
C LEU A 103 -2.68 -4.86 -9.38
N VAL A 104 -2.50 -4.30 -10.56
CA VAL A 104 -1.79 -4.96 -11.66
C VAL A 104 -0.34 -5.23 -11.28
N ILE A 105 0.38 -4.21 -10.80
CA ILE A 105 1.78 -4.32 -10.37
C ILE A 105 1.93 -5.34 -9.23
N ALA A 106 1.08 -5.27 -8.21
CA ALA A 106 1.11 -6.20 -7.09
C ALA A 106 0.89 -7.65 -7.54
N THR A 107 -0.01 -7.89 -8.48
CA THR A 107 -0.28 -9.22 -9.04
C THR A 107 0.92 -9.72 -9.86
N MET A 108 1.53 -8.86 -10.67
CA MET A 108 2.75 -9.22 -11.41
C MET A 108 3.92 -9.54 -10.48
N LEU A 109 4.17 -8.69 -9.50
CA LEU A 109 5.24 -8.92 -8.51
C LEU A 109 5.02 -10.22 -7.72
N TRP A 110 3.79 -10.46 -7.28
CA TRP A 110 3.43 -11.68 -6.59
C TRP A 110 3.67 -12.92 -7.46
N PHE A 111 3.23 -12.89 -8.71
CA PHE A 111 3.41 -13.99 -9.66
C PHE A 111 4.89 -14.26 -9.96
N VAL A 112 5.66 -13.23 -10.27
CA VAL A 112 7.09 -13.34 -10.58
C VAL A 112 7.88 -13.83 -9.36
N SER A 113 7.62 -13.27 -8.19
CA SER A 113 8.30 -13.66 -6.96
C SER A 113 8.07 -15.13 -6.63
N ASN A 114 6.83 -15.59 -6.62
CA ASN A 114 6.51 -16.96 -6.25
C ASN A 114 6.87 -17.98 -7.33
N LYS A 115 6.80 -17.61 -8.62
CA LYS A 115 7.07 -18.55 -9.70
C LYS A 115 8.56 -18.67 -10.05
N PHE A 116 9.29 -17.55 -10.05
CA PHE A 116 10.66 -17.49 -10.55
C PHE A 116 11.71 -17.34 -9.46
N LEU A 117 11.44 -16.51 -8.44
CA LEU A 117 12.43 -16.19 -7.42
C LEU A 117 12.45 -17.21 -6.27
N LEU A 118 11.30 -17.78 -5.91
CA LEU A 118 11.20 -18.73 -4.80
C LEU A 118 11.28 -20.20 -5.22
N LYS A 119 11.40 -20.51 -6.50
CA LYS A 119 11.41 -21.87 -7.04
C LYS A 119 12.52 -22.78 -6.48
N ASN A 120 13.58 -22.20 -5.92
CA ASN A 120 14.72 -22.91 -5.33
C ASN A 120 14.71 -22.95 -3.79
N ALA A 121 13.72 -22.36 -3.14
CA ALA A 121 13.61 -22.41 -1.69
C ALA A 121 12.81 -23.65 -1.28
N ASN A 122 13.50 -24.70 -0.85
CA ASN A 122 12.92 -25.96 -0.34
C ASN A 122 12.11 -25.78 0.97
N ASN A 123 11.84 -24.57 1.40
CA ASN A 123 11.10 -24.25 2.61
C ASN A 123 9.74 -23.65 2.26
N MET A 124 8.68 -24.41 2.53
CA MET A 124 7.27 -24.04 2.28
C MET A 124 6.79 -22.77 3.00
N ASP A 125 7.60 -22.17 3.87
CA ASP A 125 7.24 -21.01 4.69
C ASP A 125 7.61 -19.65 4.08
N ILE A 126 8.10 -19.60 2.83
CA ILE A 126 8.66 -18.38 2.24
C ILE A 126 7.80 -17.81 1.11
N ASP A 127 6.56 -18.25 0.97
CA ASP A 127 5.67 -17.68 -0.04
C ASP A 127 5.41 -16.18 0.21
N VAL A 128 5.62 -15.38 -0.85
CA VAL A 128 5.35 -13.96 -0.80
C VAL A 128 3.84 -13.72 -0.85
N GLU A 129 3.34 -12.98 0.13
CA GLU A 129 1.92 -12.62 0.20
C GLU A 129 1.57 -11.56 -0.86
N TRP A 130 0.42 -11.72 -1.54
CA TRP A 130 -0.06 -10.70 -2.48
C TRP A 130 -0.24 -9.33 -1.82
N GLY A 131 -0.76 -9.31 -0.59
CA GLY A 131 -0.90 -8.08 0.19
C GLY A 131 0.42 -7.37 0.47
N TYR A 132 1.52 -8.11 0.62
CA TYR A 132 2.86 -7.55 0.73
C TYR A 132 3.31 -6.88 -0.57
N CYS A 133 3.06 -7.50 -1.73
CA CYS A 133 3.38 -6.91 -3.02
C CYS A 133 2.60 -5.60 -3.27
N PHE A 134 1.35 -5.55 -2.85
CA PHE A 134 0.55 -4.31 -2.90
C PHE A 134 1.10 -3.24 -1.96
N ASP A 135 1.48 -3.61 -0.75
CA ASP A 135 2.08 -2.70 0.23
C ASP A 135 3.42 -2.12 -0.25
N VAL A 136 4.22 -2.95 -0.92
CA VAL A 136 5.49 -2.52 -1.55
C VAL A 136 5.24 -1.54 -2.71
N HIS A 137 4.18 -1.74 -3.49
CA HIS A 137 3.83 -0.80 -4.56
C HIS A 137 3.46 0.59 -4.00
N LEU A 138 2.79 0.64 -2.85
CA LEU A 138 2.39 1.91 -2.22
C LEU A 138 3.57 2.69 -1.61
N LYS A 139 4.68 2.03 -1.30
CA LYS A 139 5.86 2.58 -0.61
C LYS A 139 7.06 2.67 -1.53
#